data_2254be9623ff2115d96e8effd619c33c
#
_entry.id   2254be9623ff2115d96e8effd619c33c
#
_cell.length_a   1.000
_cell.length_b   1.000
_cell.length_c   1.000
_cell.angle_alpha   90.00
_cell.angle_beta   90.00
_cell.angle_gamma   90.00
#
_symmetry.space_group_name_H-M   'P 1'
#
loop_
_entity.id
_entity.type
_entity.pdbx_description
1 polymer ?
#
loop_
_entity_poly.entity_id
_entity_poly.type
_entity_poly.pdbx_seq_one_letter_code
_entity_poly.pdbx_strand_id
1 'polypeptide(L)'
;MHYAPRTAILNNLEFDHADIFDNLAAIERQFAHLLRTIPSSGRVIVEANNDSLKRVMEQGLYCSADTFGVADADWQAHGNDSRFDVVHQGTRVGKVEWKLTGAHNQRNALACIAAANHIGIPAANACEALGRFENVRRRMELRGTVSTPAGDIHVIDDFAHHPTAIKTTVLGLRQQLQRAGTAARILAVFEPRSNTMKTGAMKDMLPASLSDVEMAFCFTEGLSWDARAVLAPLGERVVCEDQIDALVTQVCEKAKANDRILCMSNGSFSGIHDRLLTQLKKRFTPEA
;
A
#
# COMPACT_ATOMS: atom_id res chain seq x y z
N MET A 1 4.53 -6.09 27.74
CA MET A 1 4.97 -6.50 26.40
C MET A 1 5.21 -7.99 26.39
N HIS A 2 4.74 -8.69 25.34
CA HIS A 2 4.78 -10.16 25.27
C HIS A 2 5.84 -10.66 24.27
N TYR A 3 6.45 -9.76 23.49
CA TYR A 3 7.45 -10.10 22.49
C TYR A 3 8.85 -9.72 22.99
N ALA A 4 9.84 -10.56 22.66
CA ALA A 4 11.25 -10.32 22.92
C ALA A 4 12.03 -10.60 21.61
N PRO A 5 11.92 -9.75 20.60
CA PRO A 5 12.54 -10.00 19.30
C PRO A 5 14.07 -9.85 19.38
N ARG A 6 14.78 -10.71 18.67
CA ARG A 6 16.22 -10.51 18.39
C ARG A 6 16.46 -9.70 17.13
N THR A 7 15.49 -9.70 16.21
CA THR A 7 15.47 -8.87 15.01
C THR A 7 14.15 -8.16 14.94
N ALA A 8 14.16 -6.84 14.85
CA ALA A 8 12.95 -6.05 14.69
C ALA A 8 13.07 -5.18 13.43
N ILE A 9 12.02 -5.16 12.61
CA ILE A 9 11.90 -4.27 11.46
C ILE A 9 11.00 -3.12 11.85
N LEU A 10 11.50 -1.88 11.74
CA LEU A 10 10.74 -0.63 11.85
C LEU A 10 10.60 -0.05 10.46
N ASN A 11 9.52 -0.44 9.77
CA ASN A 11 9.35 -0.18 8.35
C ASN A 11 8.85 1.23 8.05
N ASN A 12 7.86 1.69 8.83
CA ASN A 12 7.36 3.07 8.81
C ASN A 12 6.62 3.34 10.12
N LEU A 13 6.50 4.61 10.47
CA LEU A 13 5.70 5.06 11.60
C LEU A 13 4.97 6.34 11.23
N GLU A 14 3.65 6.28 11.23
CA GLU A 14 2.75 7.39 10.99
C GLU A 14 1.56 7.33 11.95
N PHE A 15 0.77 8.40 12.04
CA PHE A 15 -0.41 8.40 12.90
C PHE A 15 -1.49 7.51 12.30
N ASP A 16 -1.92 6.52 13.06
CA ASP A 16 -3.07 5.64 12.77
C ASP A 16 -3.68 5.17 14.10
N HIS A 17 -4.73 4.39 14.04
CA HIS A 17 -5.43 3.90 15.23
C HIS A 17 -5.85 5.01 16.20
N ALA A 18 -6.50 6.06 15.67
CA ALA A 18 -7.01 7.19 16.43
C ALA A 18 -8.03 6.82 17.53
N ASP A 19 -8.56 5.60 17.47
CA ASP A 19 -9.41 4.99 18.49
C ASP A 19 -8.63 4.48 19.72
N ILE A 20 -7.31 4.33 19.61
CA ILE A 20 -6.43 3.81 20.68
C ILE A 20 -5.39 4.86 21.08
N PHE A 21 -4.88 5.63 20.14
CA PHE A 21 -3.81 6.59 20.36
C PHE A 21 -4.27 8.03 20.12
N ASP A 22 -4.08 8.91 21.08
CA ASP A 22 -4.46 10.31 20.98
C ASP A 22 -3.64 11.08 19.93
N ASN A 23 -2.38 10.67 19.72
CA ASN A 23 -1.45 11.35 18.81
C ASN A 23 -0.26 10.46 18.43
N LEU A 24 0.53 10.94 17.47
CA LEU A 24 1.72 10.27 16.98
C LEU A 24 2.75 9.99 18.09
N ALA A 25 2.93 10.93 19.04
CA ALA A 25 3.87 10.74 20.15
C ALA A 25 3.47 9.58 21.08
N ALA A 26 2.18 9.26 21.19
CA ALA A 26 1.72 8.08 21.92
C ALA A 26 2.16 6.79 21.23
N ILE A 27 2.14 6.74 19.89
CA ILE A 27 2.63 5.61 19.09
C ILE A 27 4.16 5.52 19.21
N GLU A 28 4.88 6.63 19.06
CA GLU A 28 6.35 6.68 19.21
C GLU A 28 6.81 6.11 20.56
N ARG A 29 6.10 6.41 21.65
CA ARG A 29 6.38 5.81 22.97
C ARG A 29 6.26 4.29 22.97
N GLN A 30 5.28 3.71 22.26
CA GLN A 30 5.14 2.26 22.17
C GLN A 30 6.30 1.62 21.39
N PHE A 31 6.75 2.28 20.32
CA PHE A 31 7.92 1.85 19.59
C PHE A 31 9.20 1.96 20.44
N ALA A 32 9.37 3.03 21.21
CA ALA A 32 10.48 3.13 22.16
C ALA A 32 10.45 2.03 23.23
N HIS A 33 9.25 1.64 23.70
CA HIS A 33 9.12 0.48 24.60
C HIS A 33 9.49 -0.83 23.92
N LEU A 34 9.16 -1.01 22.62
CA LEU A 34 9.60 -2.18 21.85
C LEU A 34 11.12 -2.25 21.76
N LEU A 35 11.80 -1.13 21.47
CA LEU A 35 13.27 -1.09 21.40
C LEU A 35 13.94 -1.57 22.68
N ARG A 36 13.38 -1.27 23.86
CA ARG A 36 13.89 -1.71 25.17
C ARG A 36 13.78 -3.22 25.39
N THR A 37 12.96 -3.93 24.61
CA THR A 37 12.84 -5.39 24.74
C THR A 37 13.85 -6.15 23.90
N ILE A 38 14.56 -5.45 23.00
CA ILE A 38 15.56 -6.08 22.11
C ILE A 38 16.87 -6.21 22.87
N PRO A 39 17.45 -7.43 22.97
CA PRO A 39 18.72 -7.63 23.67
C PRO A 39 19.87 -6.93 22.95
N SER A 40 20.98 -6.67 23.66
CA SER A 40 22.17 -6.03 23.08
C SER A 40 22.78 -6.80 21.90
N SER A 41 22.57 -8.13 21.85
CA SER A 41 22.95 -8.99 20.72
C SER A 41 21.94 -8.99 19.58
N GLY A 42 20.84 -8.24 19.71
CA GLY A 42 19.80 -8.12 18.69
C GLY A 42 20.12 -7.04 17.66
N ARG A 43 19.16 -6.85 16.73
CA ARG A 43 19.30 -5.83 15.68
C ARG A 43 17.97 -5.20 15.33
N VAL A 44 17.99 -3.90 15.10
CA VAL A 44 16.88 -3.13 14.53
C VAL A 44 17.19 -2.85 13.06
N ILE A 45 16.24 -3.13 12.20
CA ILE A 45 16.27 -2.79 10.78
C ILE A 45 15.29 -1.62 10.60
N VAL A 46 15.79 -0.42 10.30
CA VAL A 46 14.97 0.79 10.35
C VAL A 46 14.97 1.57 9.02
N GLU A 47 13.80 2.03 8.59
CA GLU A 47 13.70 2.91 7.43
C GLU A 47 14.37 4.26 7.72
N ALA A 48 15.36 4.63 6.91
CA ALA A 48 16.23 5.78 7.18
C ALA A 48 15.53 7.13 7.02
N ASN A 49 14.48 7.21 6.18
CA ASN A 49 13.82 8.47 5.82
C ASN A 49 12.51 8.72 6.59
N ASN A 50 12.33 8.13 7.76
CA ASN A 50 11.15 8.32 8.59
C ASN A 50 11.52 9.10 9.86
N ASP A 51 11.10 10.36 9.95
CA ASP A 51 11.44 11.24 11.07
C ASP A 51 10.86 10.77 12.40
N SER A 52 9.70 10.09 12.40
CA SER A 52 9.13 9.50 13.62
C SER A 52 10.02 8.37 14.13
N LEU A 53 10.54 7.53 13.24
CA LEU A 53 11.47 6.47 13.63
C LEU A 53 12.81 7.03 14.13
N LYS A 54 13.32 8.12 13.54
CA LYS A 54 14.51 8.81 14.05
C LYS A 54 14.30 9.26 15.50
N ARG A 55 13.19 9.95 15.80
CA ARG A 55 12.84 10.36 17.17
C ARG A 55 12.69 9.18 18.13
N VAL A 56 12.16 8.05 17.67
CA VAL A 56 12.07 6.82 18.46
C VAL A 56 13.46 6.27 18.78
N MET A 57 14.37 6.25 17.81
CA MET A 57 15.75 5.78 18.01
C MET A 57 16.54 6.69 18.97
N GLU A 58 16.31 8.01 18.92
CA GLU A 58 16.91 8.99 19.83
C GLU A 58 16.48 8.83 21.28
N GLN A 59 15.31 8.24 21.55
CA GLN A 59 14.84 7.93 22.90
C GLN A 59 15.62 6.79 23.59
N GLY A 60 16.42 6.04 22.83
CA GLY A 60 17.33 5.00 23.30
C GLY A 60 17.34 3.77 22.42
N LEU A 61 18.52 3.47 21.92
CA LEU A 61 18.82 2.24 21.20
C LEU A 61 19.82 1.42 22.04
N TYR A 62 19.47 0.15 22.31
CA TYR A 62 20.22 -0.72 23.21
C TYR A 62 20.92 -1.89 22.46
N CYS A 63 20.80 -1.92 21.13
CA CYS A 63 21.40 -2.91 20.24
C CYS A 63 21.90 -2.23 18.96
N SER A 64 22.49 -2.99 18.04
CA SER A 64 22.86 -2.46 16.73
C SER A 64 21.65 -2.16 15.86
N ALA A 65 21.76 -1.18 14.96
CA ALA A 65 20.79 -0.89 13.93
C ALA A 65 21.43 -0.92 12.54
N ASP A 66 20.65 -1.39 11.55
CA ASP A 66 20.93 -1.21 10.13
C ASP A 66 19.80 -0.34 9.53
N THR A 67 20.17 0.59 8.69
CA THR A 67 19.24 1.47 7.98
C THR A 67 18.95 0.95 6.58
N PHE A 68 17.76 1.28 6.03
CA PHE A 68 17.43 0.93 4.65
C PHE A 68 16.61 2.03 3.95
N GLY A 69 16.63 2.00 2.62
CA GLY A 69 15.62 2.65 1.77
C GLY A 69 16.04 3.93 1.08
N VAL A 70 17.12 4.60 1.48
CA VAL A 70 17.63 5.83 0.86
C VAL A 70 19.11 5.69 0.47
N ALA A 71 19.62 6.70 -0.27
CA ALA A 71 20.97 6.65 -0.84
C ALA A 71 22.10 6.48 0.20
N ASP A 72 21.91 6.99 1.41
CA ASP A 72 22.92 6.94 2.47
C ASP A 72 22.66 5.83 3.51
N ALA A 73 21.70 4.95 3.25
CA ALA A 73 21.38 3.85 4.14
C ALA A 73 22.37 2.68 3.98
N ASP A 74 22.46 1.82 5.01
CA ASP A 74 23.29 0.61 4.97
C ASP A 74 22.82 -0.35 3.86
N TRP A 75 21.50 -0.46 3.66
CA TRP A 75 20.88 -1.28 2.64
C TRP A 75 20.16 -0.41 1.61
N GLN A 76 20.59 -0.52 0.36
CA GLN A 76 20.12 0.31 -0.75
C GLN A 76 19.61 -0.54 -1.91
N ALA A 77 18.70 0.02 -2.71
CA ALA A 77 18.23 -0.57 -3.95
C ALA A 77 18.59 0.33 -5.12
N HIS A 78 19.29 -0.20 -6.12
CA HIS A 78 19.64 0.52 -7.34
C HIS A 78 18.93 -0.10 -8.53
N GLY A 79 17.99 0.62 -9.10
CA GLY A 79 17.12 0.17 -10.20
C GLY A 79 15.67 0.58 -9.99
N ASN A 80 14.76 -0.06 -10.70
CA ASN A 80 13.31 0.16 -10.53
C ASN A 80 12.72 -0.81 -9.51
N ASP A 81 11.46 -0.62 -9.15
CA ASP A 81 10.77 -1.38 -8.10
C ASP A 81 10.52 -2.86 -8.42
N SER A 82 10.61 -3.29 -9.70
CA SER A 82 10.47 -4.69 -10.11
C SER A 82 11.80 -5.38 -10.45
N ARG A 83 12.87 -4.59 -10.64
CA ARG A 83 14.21 -5.09 -10.95
C ARG A 83 15.27 -4.14 -10.40
N PHE A 84 15.99 -4.58 -9.37
CA PHE A 84 16.99 -3.75 -8.70
C PHE A 84 18.15 -4.58 -8.13
N ASP A 85 19.31 -3.98 -8.13
CA ASP A 85 20.46 -4.49 -7.39
C ASP A 85 20.35 -4.09 -5.92
N VAL A 86 20.71 -4.99 -5.03
CA VAL A 86 20.78 -4.75 -3.59
C VAL A 86 22.22 -4.47 -3.22
N VAL A 87 22.44 -3.34 -2.57
CA VAL A 87 23.74 -2.89 -2.09
C VAL A 87 23.71 -2.84 -0.57
N HIS A 88 24.73 -3.42 0.08
CA HIS A 88 24.95 -3.35 1.51
C HIS A 88 26.32 -2.73 1.78
N GLN A 89 26.33 -1.59 2.49
CA GLN A 89 27.56 -0.84 2.83
C GLN A 89 28.47 -0.63 1.61
N GLY A 90 27.88 -0.16 0.51
CA GLY A 90 28.60 0.12 -0.73
C GLY A 90 28.93 -1.10 -1.60
N THR A 91 28.68 -2.31 -1.14
CA THR A 91 28.96 -3.55 -1.89
C THR A 91 27.67 -4.14 -2.44
N ARG A 92 27.63 -4.46 -3.75
CA ARG A 92 26.50 -5.18 -4.37
C ARG A 92 26.48 -6.62 -3.82
N VAL A 93 25.36 -7.00 -3.18
CA VAL A 93 25.20 -8.30 -2.51
C VAL A 93 24.18 -9.21 -3.19
N GLY A 94 23.39 -8.70 -4.13
CA GLY A 94 22.42 -9.49 -4.86
C GLY A 94 21.57 -8.66 -5.81
N LYS A 95 20.58 -9.31 -6.43
CA LYS A 95 19.60 -8.71 -7.33
C LYS A 95 18.23 -9.29 -7.03
N VAL A 96 17.23 -8.45 -7.00
CA VAL A 96 15.82 -8.86 -6.95
C VAL A 96 15.18 -8.58 -8.32
N GLU A 97 14.47 -9.57 -8.84
CA GLU A 97 13.65 -9.44 -10.04
C GLU A 97 12.34 -10.19 -9.81
N TRP A 98 11.23 -9.46 -9.71
CA TRP A 98 9.94 -9.97 -9.31
C TRP A 98 8.78 -9.28 -10.05
N LYS A 99 7.55 -9.72 -9.80
CA LYS A 99 6.35 -9.13 -10.41
C LYS A 99 5.76 -7.97 -9.59
N LEU A 100 6.27 -7.71 -8.39
CA LEU A 100 5.75 -6.66 -7.54
C LEU A 100 6.14 -5.28 -8.06
N THR A 101 5.31 -4.28 -7.76
CA THR A 101 5.48 -2.90 -8.19
C THR A 101 5.35 -1.95 -7.00
N GLY A 102 5.89 -0.74 -7.16
CA GLY A 102 5.85 0.32 -6.17
C GLY A 102 7.09 0.35 -5.25
N ALA A 103 7.59 1.55 -5.01
CA ALA A 103 8.78 1.79 -4.19
C ALA A 103 8.63 1.25 -2.75
N HIS A 104 7.40 1.15 -2.23
CA HIS A 104 7.14 0.57 -0.92
C HIS A 104 7.51 -0.92 -0.88
N ASN A 105 7.22 -1.69 -1.94
CA ASN A 105 7.62 -3.10 -2.02
C ASN A 105 9.13 -3.26 -2.12
N GLN A 106 9.81 -2.36 -2.85
CA GLN A 106 11.26 -2.34 -2.91
C GLN A 106 11.88 -2.11 -1.51
N ARG A 107 11.33 -1.15 -0.72
CA ARG A 107 11.74 -0.93 0.67
C ARG A 107 11.45 -2.15 1.56
N ASN A 108 10.29 -2.77 1.42
CA ASN A 108 9.94 -4.01 2.14
C ASN A 108 10.94 -5.14 1.83
N ALA A 109 11.39 -5.24 0.57
CA ALA A 109 12.44 -6.21 0.21
C ALA A 109 13.75 -5.94 0.92
N LEU A 110 14.22 -4.69 0.94
CA LEU A 110 15.46 -4.33 1.64
C LEU A 110 15.37 -4.67 3.13
N ALA A 111 14.27 -4.33 3.79
CA ALA A 111 14.02 -4.67 5.19
C ALA A 111 14.06 -6.18 5.44
N CYS A 112 13.42 -6.96 4.56
CA CYS A 112 13.38 -8.41 4.63
C CYS A 112 14.77 -9.03 4.44
N ILE A 113 15.53 -8.57 3.44
CA ILE A 113 16.90 -9.03 3.15
C ILE A 113 17.84 -8.71 4.31
N ALA A 114 17.77 -7.50 4.87
CA ALA A 114 18.57 -7.09 6.02
C ALA A 114 18.27 -7.96 7.26
N ALA A 115 16.98 -8.21 7.53
CA ALA A 115 16.57 -9.07 8.64
C ALA A 115 17.03 -10.52 8.44
N ALA A 116 16.91 -11.07 7.23
CA ALA A 116 17.40 -12.39 6.88
C ALA A 116 18.93 -12.49 7.04
N ASN A 117 19.66 -11.47 6.61
CA ASN A 117 21.10 -11.41 6.77
C ASN A 117 21.54 -11.41 8.24
N HIS A 118 20.83 -10.69 9.11
CA HIS A 118 21.11 -10.68 10.55
C HIS A 118 20.98 -12.07 11.20
N ILE A 119 20.09 -12.92 10.71
CA ILE A 119 19.91 -14.29 11.24
C ILE A 119 20.80 -15.32 10.51
N GLY A 120 21.76 -14.88 9.69
CA GLY A 120 22.76 -15.73 9.05
C GLY A 120 22.38 -16.24 7.65
N ILE A 121 21.31 -15.76 7.05
CA ILE A 121 20.97 -16.08 5.65
C ILE A 121 21.75 -15.12 4.72
N PRO A 122 22.60 -15.62 3.81
CA PRO A 122 23.31 -14.76 2.87
C PRO A 122 22.34 -13.87 2.07
N ALA A 123 22.67 -12.59 1.94
CA ALA A 123 21.82 -11.62 1.24
C ALA A 123 21.47 -12.06 -0.19
N ALA A 124 22.41 -12.69 -0.91
CA ALA A 124 22.16 -13.23 -2.25
C ALA A 124 21.04 -14.27 -2.26
N ASN A 125 21.00 -15.17 -1.27
CA ASN A 125 19.94 -16.19 -1.14
C ASN A 125 18.58 -15.56 -0.83
N ALA A 126 18.57 -14.53 0.03
CA ALA A 126 17.34 -13.77 0.32
C ALA A 126 16.81 -13.04 -0.93
N CYS A 127 17.70 -12.44 -1.72
CA CYS A 127 17.35 -11.81 -3.01
C CYS A 127 16.73 -12.82 -3.98
N GLU A 128 17.34 -14.00 -4.13
CA GLU A 128 16.84 -15.07 -5.00
C GLU A 128 15.46 -15.57 -4.53
N ALA A 129 15.28 -15.76 -3.23
CA ALA A 129 14.01 -16.17 -2.66
C ALA A 129 12.88 -15.16 -2.95
N LEU A 130 13.19 -13.85 -2.84
CA LEU A 130 12.24 -12.79 -3.19
C LEU A 130 11.87 -12.78 -4.68
N GLY A 131 12.77 -13.17 -5.57
CA GLY A 131 12.46 -13.33 -7.00
C GLY A 131 11.38 -14.38 -7.28
N ARG A 132 11.17 -15.34 -6.36
CA ARG A 132 10.13 -16.38 -6.42
C ARG A 132 8.92 -16.07 -5.56
N PHE A 133 8.92 -14.92 -4.86
CA PHE A 133 7.85 -14.55 -3.95
C PHE A 133 6.58 -14.20 -4.75
N GLU A 134 5.52 -14.92 -4.49
CA GLU A 134 4.18 -14.58 -4.94
C GLU A 134 3.55 -13.60 -3.95
N ASN A 135 2.87 -12.58 -4.49
CA ASN A 135 2.26 -11.57 -3.65
C ASN A 135 1.18 -12.16 -2.73
N VAL A 136 0.95 -11.49 -1.60
CA VAL A 136 -0.14 -11.87 -0.71
C VAL A 136 -1.48 -11.44 -1.30
N ARG A 137 -2.55 -12.16 -0.91
CA ARG A 137 -3.92 -11.81 -1.32
C ARG A 137 -4.24 -10.36 -0.96
N ARG A 138 -5.08 -9.74 -1.77
CA ARG A 138 -5.53 -8.37 -1.55
C ARG A 138 -4.39 -7.33 -1.54
N ARG A 139 -3.34 -7.57 -2.31
CA ARG A 139 -2.27 -6.61 -2.62
C ARG A 139 -2.11 -6.53 -4.13
N MET A 140 -2.83 -5.58 -4.76
CA MET A 140 -2.92 -5.47 -6.22
C MET A 140 -3.36 -6.78 -6.88
N GLU A 141 -4.24 -7.53 -6.21
CA GLU A 141 -4.73 -8.83 -6.68
C GLU A 141 -5.73 -8.66 -7.82
N LEU A 142 -5.43 -9.23 -8.98
CA LEU A 142 -6.38 -9.26 -10.09
C LEU A 142 -7.53 -10.22 -9.74
N ARG A 143 -8.73 -9.68 -9.50
CA ARG A 143 -9.94 -10.46 -9.17
C ARG A 143 -10.63 -10.98 -10.41
N GLY A 144 -10.49 -10.31 -11.52
CA GLY A 144 -11.03 -10.75 -12.80
C GLY A 144 -10.87 -9.75 -13.92
N THR A 145 -11.13 -10.22 -15.10
CA THR A 145 -11.05 -9.46 -16.36
C THR A 145 -12.39 -9.55 -17.10
N VAL A 146 -12.83 -8.44 -17.64
CA VAL A 146 -13.97 -8.38 -18.55
C VAL A 146 -13.48 -7.91 -19.90
N SER A 147 -13.52 -8.82 -20.88
CA SER A 147 -13.09 -8.52 -22.26
C SER A 147 -14.15 -7.69 -22.99
N THR A 148 -13.70 -6.66 -23.68
CA THR A 148 -14.51 -5.84 -24.57
C THR A 148 -13.88 -5.76 -25.96
N PRO A 149 -14.61 -5.42 -27.03
CA PRO A 149 -14.02 -5.31 -28.37
C PRO A 149 -12.86 -4.28 -28.47
N ALA A 150 -12.79 -3.32 -27.54
CA ALA A 150 -11.79 -2.26 -27.53
C ALA A 150 -10.72 -2.44 -26.44
N GLY A 151 -10.70 -3.59 -25.73
CA GLY A 151 -9.70 -3.95 -24.73
C GLY A 151 -10.30 -4.38 -23.39
N ASP A 152 -9.47 -4.86 -22.49
CA ASP A 152 -9.87 -5.53 -21.26
C ASP A 152 -10.03 -4.54 -20.08
N ILE A 153 -11.13 -4.69 -19.34
CA ILE A 153 -11.33 -4.05 -18.04
C ILE A 153 -10.84 -5.01 -16.95
N HIS A 154 -9.95 -4.52 -16.08
CA HIS A 154 -9.46 -5.31 -14.95
C HIS A 154 -10.06 -4.84 -13.64
N VAL A 155 -10.58 -5.76 -12.82
CA VAL A 155 -11.00 -5.48 -11.44
C VAL A 155 -9.90 -5.98 -10.51
N ILE A 156 -9.36 -5.07 -9.71
CA ILE A 156 -8.19 -5.29 -8.85
C ILE A 156 -8.60 -5.04 -7.39
N ASP A 157 -8.14 -5.90 -6.48
CA ASP A 157 -8.36 -5.79 -5.03
C ASP A 157 -7.07 -5.37 -4.33
N ASP A 158 -7.16 -4.37 -3.46
CA ASP A 158 -6.07 -3.95 -2.60
C ASP A 158 -6.55 -3.66 -1.18
N PHE A 159 -5.71 -3.93 -0.19
CA PHE A 159 -6.01 -3.72 1.22
C PHE A 159 -5.79 -2.27 1.67
N ALA A 160 -5.34 -1.39 0.80
CA ALA A 160 -5.12 0.03 1.12
C ALA A 160 -6.42 0.66 1.67
N HIS A 161 -6.31 1.30 2.82
CA HIS A 161 -7.44 1.94 3.51
C HIS A 161 -7.04 3.21 4.26
N HIS A 162 -5.76 3.51 4.34
CA HIS A 162 -5.18 4.74 4.87
C HIS A 162 -4.73 5.64 3.71
N PRO A 163 -4.82 6.97 3.79
CA PRO A 163 -4.48 7.86 2.68
C PRO A 163 -3.09 7.62 2.09
N THR A 164 -2.07 7.41 2.93
CA THR A 164 -0.71 7.08 2.48
C THR A 164 -0.68 5.76 1.69
N ALA A 165 -1.38 4.73 2.16
CA ALA A 165 -1.47 3.45 1.47
C ALA A 165 -2.23 3.58 0.14
N ILE A 166 -3.35 4.32 0.10
CA ILE A 166 -4.10 4.62 -1.12
C ILE A 166 -3.18 5.29 -2.14
N LYS A 167 -2.48 6.35 -1.73
CA LYS A 167 -1.54 7.08 -2.61
C LYS A 167 -0.46 6.15 -3.17
N THR A 168 0.19 5.36 -2.33
CA THR A 168 1.27 4.46 -2.77
C THR A 168 0.78 3.36 -3.70
N THR A 169 -0.41 2.82 -3.45
CA THR A 169 -1.05 1.82 -4.32
C THR A 169 -1.41 2.41 -5.70
N VAL A 170 -2.04 3.58 -5.72
CA VAL A 170 -2.38 4.30 -6.97
C VAL A 170 -1.12 4.61 -7.78
N LEU A 171 -0.08 5.17 -7.15
CA LEU A 171 1.20 5.46 -7.82
C LEU A 171 1.88 4.19 -8.35
N GLY A 172 1.86 3.10 -7.59
CA GLY A 172 2.41 1.81 -8.02
C GLY A 172 1.70 1.28 -9.27
N LEU A 173 0.35 1.34 -9.30
CA LEU A 173 -0.42 0.96 -10.48
C LEU A 173 -0.13 1.87 -11.67
N ARG A 174 -0.06 3.19 -11.46
CA ARG A 174 0.26 4.15 -12.52
C ARG A 174 1.64 3.88 -13.14
N GLN A 175 2.65 3.62 -12.33
CA GLN A 175 3.99 3.27 -12.80
C GLN A 175 4.01 1.95 -13.57
N GLN A 176 3.23 0.95 -13.13
CA GLN A 176 3.08 -0.31 -13.85
C GLN A 176 2.49 -0.09 -15.24
N LEU A 177 1.42 0.70 -15.34
CA LEU A 177 0.76 1.02 -16.61
C LEU A 177 1.69 1.78 -17.56
N GLN A 178 2.43 2.77 -17.06
CA GLN A 178 3.41 3.53 -17.83
C GLN A 178 4.51 2.62 -18.41
N ARG A 179 5.05 1.70 -17.61
CA ARG A 179 6.05 0.72 -18.08
C ARG A 179 5.51 -0.25 -19.13
N ALA A 180 4.24 -0.62 -19.00
CA ALA A 180 3.55 -1.44 -20.00
C ALA A 180 3.19 -0.66 -21.29
N GLY A 181 3.50 0.64 -21.36
CA GLY A 181 3.11 1.50 -22.49
C GLY A 181 1.59 1.68 -22.63
N THR A 182 0.84 1.51 -21.54
CA THR A 182 -0.63 1.51 -21.56
C THR A 182 -1.16 2.81 -20.96
N ALA A 183 -1.96 3.54 -21.73
CA ALA A 183 -2.66 4.76 -21.27
C ALA A 183 -4.00 4.41 -20.59
N ALA A 184 -4.04 3.38 -19.77
CA ALA A 184 -5.24 2.96 -19.08
C ALA A 184 -5.62 3.94 -17.96
N ARG A 185 -6.93 4.19 -17.82
CA ARG A 185 -7.47 4.97 -16.70
C ARG A 185 -7.50 4.14 -15.43
N ILE A 186 -7.33 4.78 -14.29
CA ILE A 186 -7.52 4.19 -12.96
C ILE A 186 -8.83 4.73 -12.39
N LEU A 187 -9.79 3.84 -12.14
CA LEU A 187 -11.01 4.10 -11.42
C LEU A 187 -10.80 3.57 -9.99
N ALA A 188 -10.55 4.46 -9.03
CA ALA A 188 -10.38 4.09 -7.63
C ALA A 188 -11.74 3.95 -6.94
N VAL A 189 -12.04 2.78 -6.42
CA VAL A 189 -13.26 2.49 -5.65
C VAL A 189 -12.82 2.16 -4.23
N PHE A 190 -13.23 2.95 -3.24
CA PHE A 190 -12.68 2.78 -1.90
C PHE A 190 -13.72 2.93 -0.79
N GLU A 191 -13.46 2.23 0.30
CA GLU A 191 -14.27 2.21 1.51
C GLU A 191 -13.42 2.74 2.68
N PRO A 192 -13.69 3.95 3.21
CA PRO A 192 -13.05 4.46 4.42
C PRO A 192 -13.60 3.76 5.67
N ARG A 193 -13.19 2.51 5.91
CA ARG A 193 -13.84 1.61 6.88
C ARG A 193 -13.16 1.56 8.25
N SER A 194 -11.85 1.76 8.34
CA SER A 194 -11.14 1.70 9.63
C SER A 194 -11.71 2.74 10.61
N ASN A 195 -11.56 2.50 11.91
CA ASN A 195 -12.04 3.45 12.91
C ASN A 195 -11.46 4.85 12.70
N THR A 196 -10.17 4.96 12.40
CA THR A 196 -9.49 6.21 12.05
C THR A 196 -10.15 6.91 10.86
N MET A 197 -10.53 6.15 9.83
CA MET A 197 -11.15 6.71 8.64
C MET A 197 -12.63 7.08 8.88
N LYS A 198 -13.38 6.24 9.61
CA LYS A 198 -14.78 6.51 9.94
C LYS A 198 -14.95 7.77 10.80
N THR A 199 -14.03 8.01 11.74
CA THR A 199 -14.05 9.22 12.58
C THR A 199 -13.59 10.47 11.84
N GLY A 200 -12.99 10.32 10.67
CA GLY A 200 -12.50 11.42 9.83
C GLY A 200 -11.15 12.00 10.27
N ALA A 201 -10.42 11.33 11.16
CA ALA A 201 -9.12 11.83 11.64
C ALA A 201 -8.10 12.08 10.51
N MET A 202 -8.21 11.35 9.39
CA MET A 202 -7.31 11.45 8.23
C MET A 202 -8.02 11.91 6.94
N LYS A 203 -9.27 12.34 7.02
CA LYS A 203 -10.11 12.67 5.86
C LYS A 203 -9.50 13.71 4.93
N ASP A 204 -8.83 14.73 5.50
CA ASP A 204 -8.28 15.86 4.74
C ASP A 204 -7.12 15.47 3.82
N MET A 205 -6.51 14.31 4.04
CA MET A 205 -5.47 13.76 3.18
C MET A 205 -6.01 12.97 1.96
N LEU A 206 -7.29 12.62 1.95
CA LEU A 206 -7.89 11.80 0.87
C LEU A 206 -7.81 12.45 -0.51
N PRO A 207 -8.16 13.75 -0.69
CA PRO A 207 -8.09 14.36 -2.01
C PRO A 207 -6.69 14.25 -2.64
N ALA A 208 -5.65 14.51 -1.85
CA ALA A 208 -4.27 14.42 -2.31
C ALA A 208 -3.83 12.97 -2.60
N SER A 209 -4.39 11.99 -1.88
CA SER A 209 -4.09 10.56 -2.11
C SER A 209 -4.72 10.00 -3.39
N LEU A 210 -5.73 10.67 -3.92
CA LEU A 210 -6.49 10.30 -5.11
C LEU A 210 -6.22 11.23 -6.31
N SER A 211 -5.17 12.07 -6.25
CA SER A 211 -4.86 13.04 -7.32
C SER A 211 -4.58 12.38 -8.68
N ASP A 212 -3.97 11.19 -8.65
CA ASP A 212 -3.48 10.47 -9.84
C ASP A 212 -4.47 9.45 -10.41
N VAL A 213 -5.76 9.52 -10.04
CA VAL A 213 -6.81 8.69 -10.62
C VAL A 213 -7.72 9.51 -11.55
N GLU A 214 -8.26 8.88 -12.58
CA GLU A 214 -9.22 9.54 -13.47
C GLU A 214 -10.58 9.69 -12.84
N MET A 215 -10.99 8.74 -11.98
CA MET A 215 -12.22 8.84 -11.18
C MET A 215 -12.05 8.17 -9.82
N ALA A 216 -12.72 8.71 -8.82
CA ALA A 216 -12.78 8.17 -7.46
C ALA A 216 -14.25 7.90 -7.06
N PHE A 217 -14.51 6.72 -6.51
CA PHE A 217 -15.81 6.28 -6.05
C PHE A 217 -15.70 5.95 -4.57
N CYS A 218 -16.35 6.74 -3.73
CA CYS A 218 -16.32 6.60 -2.28
C CYS A 218 -17.58 5.93 -1.77
N PHE A 219 -17.44 4.82 -1.07
CA PHE A 219 -18.53 4.22 -0.31
C PHE A 219 -18.65 4.92 1.04
N THR A 220 -19.78 5.53 1.32
CA THR A 220 -19.94 6.45 2.45
C THR A 220 -20.73 5.89 3.62
N GLU A 221 -21.20 4.64 3.55
CA GLU A 221 -21.95 4.01 4.63
C GLU A 221 -21.16 4.02 5.94
N GLY A 222 -21.78 4.53 6.99
CA GLY A 222 -21.25 4.55 8.35
C GLY A 222 -20.13 5.56 8.60
N LEU A 223 -19.93 6.56 7.70
CA LEU A 223 -19.02 7.68 7.95
C LEU A 223 -19.67 8.71 8.87
N SER A 224 -18.90 9.29 9.79
CA SER A 224 -19.33 10.39 10.67
C SER A 224 -19.05 11.78 10.08
N TRP A 225 -18.59 11.86 8.85
CA TRP A 225 -18.20 13.08 8.15
C TRP A 225 -18.75 13.12 6.72
N ASP A 226 -18.88 14.33 6.17
CA ASP A 226 -19.37 14.53 4.80
C ASP A 226 -18.28 14.26 3.78
N ALA A 227 -18.35 13.09 3.13
CA ALA A 227 -17.39 12.68 2.11
C ALA A 227 -17.44 13.56 0.86
N ARG A 228 -18.63 14.08 0.47
CA ARG A 228 -18.77 14.95 -0.71
C ARG A 228 -18.07 16.29 -0.48
N ALA A 229 -18.21 16.86 0.71
CA ALA A 229 -17.53 18.10 1.08
C ALA A 229 -16.00 17.92 1.14
N VAL A 230 -15.50 16.84 1.74
CA VAL A 230 -14.07 16.55 1.85
C VAL A 230 -13.45 16.29 0.48
N LEU A 231 -14.12 15.55 -0.38
CA LEU A 231 -13.61 15.17 -1.71
C LEU A 231 -13.91 16.20 -2.80
N ALA A 232 -14.57 17.31 -2.48
CA ALA A 232 -14.89 18.39 -3.42
C ALA A 232 -13.68 18.92 -4.24
N PRO A 233 -12.43 18.95 -3.72
CA PRO A 233 -11.27 19.32 -4.51
C PRO A 233 -11.03 18.44 -5.75
N LEU A 234 -11.59 17.23 -5.81
CA LEU A 234 -11.49 16.34 -6.98
C LEU A 234 -12.52 16.72 -8.09
N GLY A 235 -13.47 17.61 -7.81
CA GLY A 235 -14.47 18.09 -8.77
C GLY A 235 -15.37 16.96 -9.27
N GLU A 236 -15.66 16.96 -10.57
CA GLU A 236 -16.53 15.99 -11.23
C GLU A 236 -15.95 14.56 -11.28
N ARG A 237 -14.72 14.38 -10.86
CA ARG A 237 -14.05 13.07 -10.83
C ARG A 237 -14.46 12.21 -9.64
N VAL A 238 -15.29 12.72 -8.73
CA VAL A 238 -15.68 11.97 -7.54
C VAL A 238 -17.17 11.63 -7.54
N VAL A 239 -17.49 10.41 -7.13
CA VAL A 239 -18.85 9.91 -6.86
C VAL A 239 -18.88 9.36 -5.44
N CYS A 240 -19.89 9.75 -4.67
CA CYS A 240 -20.11 9.29 -3.29
C CYS A 240 -21.48 8.64 -3.17
N GLU A 241 -21.52 7.38 -2.74
CA GLU A 241 -22.77 6.60 -2.57
C GLU A 241 -22.73 5.84 -1.24
N ASP A 242 -23.88 5.75 -0.57
CA ASP A 242 -24.05 5.01 0.68
C ASP A 242 -24.68 3.62 0.48
N GLN A 243 -25.15 3.34 -0.74
CA GLN A 243 -25.69 2.05 -1.13
C GLN A 243 -24.73 1.35 -2.08
N ILE A 244 -24.35 0.12 -1.73
CA ILE A 244 -23.34 -0.62 -2.51
C ILE A 244 -23.78 -0.87 -3.95
N ASP A 245 -25.05 -1.15 -4.18
CA ASP A 245 -25.57 -1.41 -5.53
C ASP A 245 -25.60 -0.14 -6.38
N ALA A 246 -25.87 1.02 -5.78
CA ALA A 246 -25.77 2.32 -6.44
C ALA A 246 -24.30 2.62 -6.81
N LEU A 247 -23.37 2.39 -5.89
CA LEU A 247 -21.93 2.56 -6.15
C LEU A 247 -21.48 1.69 -7.32
N VAL A 248 -21.82 0.41 -7.31
CA VAL A 248 -21.51 -0.56 -8.40
C VAL A 248 -22.06 -0.08 -9.73
N THR A 249 -23.31 0.40 -9.73
CA THR A 249 -23.96 0.94 -10.93
C THR A 249 -23.20 2.14 -11.48
N GLN A 250 -22.85 3.11 -10.62
CA GLN A 250 -22.08 4.29 -11.03
C GLN A 250 -20.69 3.93 -11.58
N VAL A 251 -19.98 3.00 -10.93
CA VAL A 251 -18.68 2.52 -11.45
C VAL A 251 -18.86 1.90 -12.83
N CYS A 252 -19.83 1.00 -12.98
CA CYS A 252 -20.09 0.31 -14.25
C CYS A 252 -20.50 1.26 -15.37
N GLU A 253 -21.30 2.29 -15.08
CA GLU A 253 -21.71 3.33 -16.07
C GLU A 253 -20.54 4.17 -16.56
N LYS A 254 -19.58 4.47 -15.69
CA LYS A 254 -18.40 5.28 -16.03
C LYS A 254 -17.24 4.46 -16.62
N ALA A 255 -17.27 3.14 -16.45
CA ALA A 255 -16.23 2.24 -16.94
C ALA A 255 -16.16 2.22 -18.48
N LYS A 256 -14.95 2.14 -19.00
CA LYS A 256 -14.64 2.04 -20.44
C LYS A 256 -13.63 0.89 -20.67
N ALA A 257 -13.50 0.48 -21.91
CA ALA A 257 -12.45 -0.46 -22.30
C ALA A 257 -11.06 0.01 -21.82
N ASN A 258 -10.22 -0.93 -21.46
CA ASN A 258 -8.88 -0.73 -20.90
C ASN A 258 -8.81 -0.15 -19.49
N ASP A 259 -9.92 0.08 -18.80
CA ASP A 259 -9.88 0.62 -17.42
C ASP A 259 -9.31 -0.38 -16.42
N ARG A 260 -8.71 0.18 -15.37
CA ARG A 260 -8.28 -0.51 -14.15
C ARG A 260 -9.17 -0.04 -13.00
N ILE A 261 -10.09 -0.89 -12.59
CA ILE A 261 -10.98 -0.63 -11.44
C ILE A 261 -10.25 -1.16 -10.21
N LEU A 262 -9.72 -0.23 -9.42
CA LEU A 262 -8.92 -0.52 -8.22
C LEU A 262 -9.83 -0.40 -6.98
N CYS A 263 -10.24 -1.54 -6.42
CA CYS A 263 -11.04 -1.60 -5.21
C CYS A 263 -10.13 -1.64 -3.98
N MET A 264 -10.34 -0.71 -3.04
CA MET A 264 -9.49 -0.53 -1.87
C MET A 264 -10.31 -0.55 -0.58
N SER A 265 -10.06 -1.54 0.29
CA SER A 265 -10.71 -1.67 1.60
C SER A 265 -9.96 -2.65 2.50
N ASN A 266 -9.99 -2.43 3.81
CA ASN A 266 -9.53 -3.42 4.80
C ASN A 266 -10.61 -4.41 5.23
N GLY A 267 -11.81 -4.33 4.65
CA GLY A 267 -12.94 -5.24 4.90
C GLY A 267 -13.31 -6.09 3.69
N SER A 268 -14.48 -6.72 3.75
CA SER A 268 -15.03 -7.52 2.65
C SER A 268 -15.58 -6.68 1.51
N PHE A 269 -15.77 -5.38 1.75
CA PHE A 269 -16.37 -4.40 0.84
C PHE A 269 -17.67 -4.92 0.20
N SER A 270 -18.50 -5.59 1.00
CA SER A 270 -19.81 -6.14 0.59
C SER A 270 -19.76 -6.98 -0.69
N GLY A 271 -18.62 -7.63 -0.98
CA GLY A 271 -18.43 -8.44 -2.19
C GLY A 271 -18.40 -7.64 -3.48
N ILE A 272 -17.94 -6.38 -3.43
CA ILE A 272 -17.97 -5.43 -4.57
C ILE A 272 -17.32 -5.98 -5.84
N HIS A 273 -16.26 -6.77 -5.71
CA HIS A 273 -15.52 -7.32 -6.85
C HIS A 273 -16.40 -8.20 -7.73
N ASP A 274 -17.13 -9.13 -7.13
CA ASP A 274 -18.00 -10.06 -7.87
C ASP A 274 -19.23 -9.33 -8.44
N ARG A 275 -19.75 -8.33 -7.72
CA ARG A 275 -20.84 -7.45 -8.20
C ARG A 275 -20.40 -6.66 -9.44
N LEU A 276 -19.22 -6.02 -9.39
CA LEU A 276 -18.65 -5.31 -10.52
C LEU A 276 -18.41 -6.23 -11.72
N LEU A 277 -17.76 -7.38 -11.52
CA LEU A 277 -17.50 -8.33 -12.59
C LEU A 277 -18.80 -8.82 -13.25
N THR A 278 -19.82 -9.11 -12.44
CA THR A 278 -21.13 -9.54 -12.94
C THR A 278 -21.81 -8.44 -13.78
N GLN A 279 -21.85 -7.21 -13.27
CA GLN A 279 -22.53 -6.12 -13.96
C GLN A 279 -21.77 -5.63 -15.20
N LEU A 280 -20.44 -5.60 -15.15
CA LEU A 280 -19.58 -5.28 -16.31
C LEU A 280 -19.74 -6.31 -17.43
N LYS A 281 -19.79 -7.62 -17.10
CA LYS A 281 -20.06 -8.66 -18.09
C LYS A 281 -21.40 -8.46 -18.79
N LYS A 282 -22.49 -8.20 -18.04
CA LYS A 282 -23.80 -7.89 -18.61
C LYS A 282 -23.77 -6.69 -19.56
N ARG A 283 -22.97 -5.67 -19.24
CA ARG A 283 -22.89 -4.44 -20.04
C ARG A 283 -22.06 -4.59 -21.30
N PHE A 284 -20.91 -5.27 -21.21
CA PHE A 284 -19.91 -5.31 -22.29
C PHE A 284 -19.89 -6.63 -23.08
N THR A 285 -20.51 -7.67 -22.54
CA THR A 285 -20.63 -8.99 -23.19
C THR A 285 -22.10 -9.42 -23.05
N PRO A 286 -23.06 -8.73 -23.71
CA PRO A 286 -24.45 -9.18 -23.68
C PRO A 286 -24.51 -10.60 -24.24
N GLU A 287 -25.28 -11.47 -23.60
CA GLU A 287 -25.60 -12.80 -24.12
C GLU A 287 -26.21 -12.64 -25.51
N ALA A 288 -25.65 -13.40 -26.48
CA ALA A 288 -26.11 -13.42 -27.88
C ALA A 288 -27.50 -14.05 -27.99
#